data_aed691b00f2b3554593efba995c378ed
#
_entry.id   aed691b00f2b3554593efba995c378ed
#
_cell.length_a   1.000
_cell.length_b   1.000
_cell.length_c   1.000
_cell.angle_alpha   90.00
_cell.angle_beta   90.00
_cell.angle_gamma   90.00
#
_symmetry.space_group_name_H-M   'P 1'
#
loop_
_entity.id
_entity.type
_entity.pdbx_description
1 polymer ?
#
loop_
_entity_poly.entity_id
_entity_poly.type
_entity_poly.pdbx_seq_one_letter_code
_entity_poly.pdbx_strand_id
1 'polypeptide(L)'
;MSFTFGCPAAELVARFRAAGSLVWVTVISPAEAAAAASAGADFLCVQGPEAGAHRGTFTNEDRPAEEPGLIPLIGEARRVTDLPLVAAGGISDRSAVAAALAAGASAVQCGTAFLRCPESGAHPAHKAALADPRFSQTAVTRAFSGRPARGLVNRFMRDHPAAPAAYPEINNATRPLRSAAAAAGDVERMSLWAGRAYRAAAARQAAEVVTALCGT
;
A
#
# COMPACT_ATOMS: atom_id res chain seq x y z
N MET A 1 -16.41 1.62 6.03
CA MET A 1 -15.34 2.49 6.61
C MET A 1 -14.03 1.72 6.58
N SER A 2 -12.91 2.35 6.17
CA SER A 2 -11.59 1.69 6.11
C SER A 2 -10.62 2.35 7.09
N PHE A 3 -9.88 1.53 7.83
CA PHE A 3 -8.88 1.95 8.81
C PHE A 3 -7.50 1.46 8.40
N THR A 4 -6.52 2.35 8.53
CA THR A 4 -5.09 2.08 8.29
C THR A 4 -4.29 2.77 9.38
N PHE A 5 -3.17 2.17 9.81
CA PHE A 5 -2.31 2.65 10.91
C PHE A 5 -2.89 2.41 12.31
N GLY A 6 -3.57 1.31 12.48
CA GLY A 6 -4.12 0.86 13.75
C GLY A 6 -5.48 0.21 13.58
N CYS A 7 -5.88 -0.49 14.62
CA CYS A 7 -7.20 -1.07 14.75
C CYS A 7 -8.09 -0.12 15.56
N PRO A 8 -9.29 0.23 15.09
CA PRO A 8 -10.23 1.00 15.90
C PRO A 8 -10.69 0.17 17.10
N ALA A 9 -11.06 0.85 18.20
CA ALA A 9 -11.66 0.20 19.35
C ALA A 9 -12.98 -0.50 18.96
N ALA A 10 -13.30 -1.61 19.62
CA ALA A 10 -14.47 -2.42 19.31
C ALA A 10 -15.78 -1.63 19.36
N GLU A 11 -15.89 -0.68 20.31
CA GLU A 11 -17.06 0.21 20.45
C GLU A 11 -17.24 1.10 19.21
N LEU A 12 -16.14 1.57 18.61
CA LEU A 12 -16.19 2.38 17.39
C LEU A 12 -16.59 1.51 16.20
N VAL A 13 -16.07 0.30 16.09
CA VAL A 13 -16.48 -0.69 15.08
C VAL A 13 -17.98 -0.95 15.18
N ALA A 14 -18.48 -1.25 16.39
CA ALA A 14 -19.89 -1.50 16.64
C ALA A 14 -20.79 -0.32 16.22
N ARG A 15 -20.36 0.92 16.47
CA ARG A 15 -21.09 2.13 16.04
C ARG A 15 -21.18 2.25 14.52
N PHE A 16 -20.10 1.97 13.78
CA PHE A 16 -20.13 1.97 12.30
C PHE A 16 -21.06 0.90 11.76
N ARG A 17 -21.00 -0.31 12.33
CA ARG A 17 -21.88 -1.43 11.93
C ARG A 17 -23.34 -1.13 12.23
N ALA A 18 -23.65 -0.54 13.38
CA ALA A 18 -25.00 -0.11 13.72
C ALA A 18 -25.54 0.97 12.76
N ALA A 19 -24.66 1.77 12.17
CA ALA A 19 -24.99 2.74 11.12
C ALA A 19 -25.03 2.14 9.70
N GLY A 20 -24.98 0.79 9.56
CA GLY A 20 -25.04 0.09 8.28
C GLY A 20 -23.74 0.11 7.47
N SER A 21 -22.61 0.51 8.07
CA SER A 21 -21.30 0.56 7.40
C SER A 21 -20.51 -0.70 7.65
N LEU A 22 -19.92 -1.28 6.61
CA LEU A 22 -18.88 -2.30 6.74
C LEU A 22 -17.57 -1.68 7.22
N VAL A 23 -16.82 -2.40 8.06
CA VAL A 23 -15.54 -1.95 8.63
C VAL A 23 -14.40 -2.81 8.08
N TRP A 24 -13.43 -2.15 7.45
CA TRP A 24 -12.21 -2.74 6.90
C TRP A 24 -11.00 -2.30 7.72
N VAL A 25 -10.09 -3.22 7.98
CA VAL A 25 -8.83 -2.91 8.65
C VAL A 25 -7.67 -3.42 7.81
N THR A 26 -6.71 -2.55 7.52
CA THR A 26 -5.47 -2.95 6.84
C THR A 26 -4.53 -3.58 7.86
N VAL A 27 -4.06 -4.80 7.57
CA VAL A 27 -3.19 -5.60 8.42
C VAL A 27 -1.96 -6.08 7.64
N ILE A 28 -0.84 -6.26 8.33
CA ILE A 28 0.44 -6.69 7.73
C ILE A 28 1.07 -7.89 8.45
N SER A 29 0.36 -8.45 9.43
CA SER A 29 0.80 -9.63 10.17
C SER A 29 -0.39 -10.44 10.69
N PRO A 30 -0.20 -11.73 11.03
CA PRO A 30 -1.24 -12.54 11.67
C PRO A 30 -1.72 -11.97 13.01
N ALA A 31 -0.83 -11.36 13.79
CA ALA A 31 -1.20 -10.75 15.06
C ALA A 31 -2.14 -9.55 14.86
N GLU A 32 -1.87 -8.69 13.87
CA GLU A 32 -2.75 -7.59 13.50
C GLU A 32 -4.08 -8.10 12.94
N ALA A 33 -4.08 -9.21 12.17
CA ALA A 33 -5.30 -9.84 11.66
C ALA A 33 -6.18 -10.35 12.79
N ALA A 34 -5.61 -11.06 13.78
CA ALA A 34 -6.33 -11.53 14.94
C ALA A 34 -6.92 -10.38 15.79
N ALA A 35 -6.13 -9.32 16.00
CA ALA A 35 -6.58 -8.13 16.74
C ALA A 35 -7.75 -7.43 16.03
N ALA A 36 -7.68 -7.25 14.72
CA ALA A 36 -8.74 -6.62 13.94
C ALA A 36 -10.02 -7.48 13.89
N ALA A 37 -9.88 -8.81 13.78
CA ALA A 37 -11.01 -9.74 13.86
C ALA A 37 -11.68 -9.67 15.22
N SER A 38 -10.90 -9.68 16.31
CA SER A 38 -11.41 -9.56 17.68
C SER A 38 -12.11 -8.22 17.95
N ALA A 39 -11.69 -7.14 17.29
CA ALA A 39 -12.36 -5.85 17.37
C ALA A 39 -13.67 -5.77 16.56
N GLY A 40 -14.01 -6.83 15.81
CA GLY A 40 -15.27 -6.92 15.05
C GLY A 40 -15.23 -6.35 13.64
N ALA A 41 -14.05 -6.25 13.01
CA ALA A 41 -13.93 -5.90 11.60
C ALA A 41 -14.76 -6.87 10.72
N ASP A 42 -15.28 -6.37 9.59
CA ASP A 42 -16.00 -7.19 8.62
C ASP A 42 -15.07 -7.77 7.54
N PHE A 43 -13.98 -7.07 7.22
CA PHE A 43 -12.98 -7.45 6.20
C PHE A 43 -11.58 -7.06 6.65
N LEU A 44 -10.59 -7.81 6.19
CA LEU A 44 -9.18 -7.47 6.36
C LEU A 44 -8.53 -7.19 5.01
N CYS A 45 -7.85 -6.04 4.89
CA CYS A 45 -6.95 -5.78 3.78
C CYS A 45 -5.56 -6.27 4.16
N VAL A 46 -5.17 -7.44 3.68
CA VAL A 46 -3.85 -8.05 3.92
C VAL A 46 -2.84 -7.39 2.99
N GLN A 47 -1.98 -6.55 3.55
CA GLN A 47 -0.99 -5.79 2.77
C GLN A 47 0.38 -6.46 2.83
N GLY A 48 0.81 -7.04 1.70
CA GLY A 48 2.17 -7.57 1.52
C GLY A 48 3.25 -6.48 1.50
N PRO A 49 4.52 -6.84 1.74
CA PRO A 49 5.66 -5.91 1.67
C PRO A 49 5.93 -5.37 0.26
N GLU A 50 5.32 -5.94 -0.77
CA GLU A 50 5.39 -5.51 -2.16
C GLU A 50 4.54 -4.25 -2.44
N ALA A 51 3.61 -3.92 -1.55
CA ALA A 51 2.71 -2.79 -1.73
C ALA A 51 3.47 -1.45 -1.78
N GLY A 52 3.00 -0.55 -2.63
CA GLY A 52 3.45 0.85 -2.66
C GLY A 52 2.80 1.69 -1.56
N ALA A 53 3.31 2.90 -1.37
CA ALA A 53 2.91 3.83 -0.32
C ALA A 53 3.18 3.30 1.10
N HIS A 54 2.44 3.82 2.10
CA HIS A 54 2.68 3.50 3.50
C HIS A 54 2.39 2.05 3.84
N ARG A 55 3.26 1.46 4.67
CA ARG A 55 2.95 0.20 5.35
C ARG A 55 1.81 0.41 6.33
N GLY A 56 0.81 -0.46 6.26
CA GLY A 56 -0.41 -0.40 7.09
C GLY A 56 -0.24 -0.85 8.54
N THR A 57 1.00 -1.00 9.03
CA THR A 57 1.31 -1.47 10.39
C THR A 57 0.58 -0.67 11.48
N PHE A 58 0.19 -1.32 12.55
CA PHE A 58 -0.48 -0.68 13.68
C PHE A 58 0.46 0.21 14.49
N THR A 59 1.75 -0.12 14.55
CA THR A 59 2.78 0.69 15.22
C THR A 59 3.72 1.36 14.22
N ASN A 60 4.49 2.36 14.65
CA ASN A 60 5.53 3.00 13.84
C ASN A 60 6.95 2.56 14.26
N GLU A 61 7.06 1.35 14.79
CA GLU A 61 8.33 0.74 15.20
C GLU A 61 9.13 0.22 13.99
N ASP A 62 10.39 -0.10 14.23
CA ASP A 62 11.22 -0.78 13.26
C ASP A 62 10.75 -2.23 13.07
N ARG A 63 10.79 -2.68 11.83
CA ARG A 63 10.36 -4.02 11.46
C ARG A 63 11.55 -4.83 10.97
N PRO A 64 11.45 -6.17 11.03
CA PRO A 64 12.45 -7.04 10.43
C PRO A 64 12.74 -6.65 8.98
N ALA A 65 13.99 -6.79 8.57
CA ALA A 65 14.40 -6.51 7.18
C ALA A 65 13.70 -7.45 6.19
N GLU A 66 13.37 -8.66 6.63
CA GLU A 66 12.65 -9.67 5.85
C GLU A 66 11.25 -9.85 6.42
N GLU A 67 10.26 -9.51 5.63
CA GLU A 67 8.85 -9.78 5.87
C GLU A 67 8.37 -10.85 4.89
N PRO A 68 7.44 -11.74 5.30
CA PRO A 68 6.85 -12.69 4.36
C PRO A 68 6.15 -11.95 3.21
N GLY A 69 6.30 -12.46 1.98
CA GLY A 69 5.59 -11.93 0.83
C GLY A 69 4.07 -12.04 0.98
N LEU A 70 3.32 -11.38 0.09
CA LEU A 70 1.86 -11.34 0.16
C LEU A 70 1.23 -12.74 0.23
N ILE A 71 1.67 -13.68 -0.58
CA ILE A 71 1.06 -15.02 -0.66
C ILE A 71 1.22 -15.81 0.65
N PRO A 72 2.42 -15.97 1.23
CA PRO A 72 2.55 -16.54 2.57
C PRO A 72 1.74 -15.82 3.63
N LEU A 73 1.71 -14.48 3.61
CA LEU A 73 0.99 -13.67 4.58
C LEU A 73 -0.52 -13.92 4.54
N ILE A 74 -1.12 -14.11 3.35
CA ILE A 74 -2.54 -14.51 3.21
C ILE A 74 -2.78 -15.85 3.92
N GLY A 75 -1.93 -16.86 3.69
CA GLY A 75 -2.04 -18.16 4.33
C GLY A 75 -1.90 -18.09 5.85
N GLU A 76 -1.01 -17.23 6.36
CA GLU A 76 -0.86 -16.99 7.79
C GLU A 76 -2.08 -16.29 8.40
N ALA A 77 -2.63 -15.27 7.73
CA ALA A 77 -3.85 -14.58 8.16
C ALA A 77 -5.05 -15.55 8.21
N ARG A 78 -5.18 -16.46 7.23
CA ARG A 78 -6.23 -17.49 7.21
C ARG A 78 -6.23 -18.42 8.42
N ARG A 79 -5.08 -18.66 9.03
CA ARG A 79 -4.98 -19.53 10.23
C ARG A 79 -5.56 -18.86 11.49
N VAL A 80 -5.73 -17.55 11.48
CA VAL A 80 -6.15 -16.78 12.66
C VAL A 80 -7.53 -16.13 12.51
N THR A 81 -8.14 -16.16 11.32
CA THR A 81 -9.47 -15.59 11.09
C THR A 81 -10.16 -16.16 9.85
N ASP A 82 -11.50 -16.26 9.92
CA ASP A 82 -12.38 -16.64 8.82
C ASP A 82 -12.95 -15.41 8.07
N LEU A 83 -12.59 -14.19 8.46
CA LEU A 83 -13.05 -12.98 7.80
C LEU A 83 -12.64 -12.96 6.32
N PRO A 84 -13.41 -12.35 5.41
CA PRO A 84 -12.99 -12.15 4.04
C PRO A 84 -11.69 -11.34 3.98
N LEU A 85 -10.71 -11.84 3.21
CA LEU A 85 -9.41 -11.20 3.04
C LEU A 85 -9.33 -10.53 1.66
N VAL A 86 -8.92 -9.27 1.64
CA VAL A 86 -8.60 -8.52 0.42
C VAL A 86 -7.08 -8.43 0.31
N ALA A 87 -6.50 -9.06 -0.70
CA ALA A 87 -5.06 -9.07 -0.89
C ALA A 87 -4.56 -7.78 -1.55
N ALA A 88 -3.52 -7.15 -0.98
CA ALA A 88 -2.95 -5.92 -1.50
C ALA A 88 -1.42 -5.98 -1.56
N GLY A 89 -0.85 -5.56 -2.69
CA GLY A 89 0.60 -5.47 -2.90
C GLY A 89 1.15 -6.44 -3.94
N GLY A 90 1.94 -5.92 -4.88
CA GLY A 90 2.59 -6.71 -5.92
C GLY A 90 1.69 -7.26 -7.02
N ILE A 91 0.39 -7.04 -6.96
CA ILE A 91 -0.60 -7.55 -7.91
C ILE A 91 -0.64 -6.65 -9.14
N SER A 92 -0.23 -7.17 -10.29
CA SER A 92 -0.10 -6.38 -11.53
C SER A 92 -0.63 -7.09 -12.78
N ASP A 93 -1.00 -8.35 -12.67
CA ASP A 93 -1.49 -9.17 -13.77
C ASP A 93 -2.45 -10.26 -13.28
N ARG A 94 -3.07 -10.97 -14.23
CA ARG A 94 -4.03 -12.04 -13.95
C ARG A 94 -3.43 -13.19 -13.14
N SER A 95 -2.16 -13.51 -13.34
CA SER A 95 -1.52 -14.63 -12.64
C SER A 95 -1.33 -14.29 -11.15
N ALA A 96 -0.97 -13.04 -10.83
CA ALA A 96 -0.88 -12.56 -9.46
C ALA A 96 -2.25 -12.50 -8.77
N VAL A 97 -3.31 -12.13 -9.50
CA VAL A 97 -4.70 -12.20 -8.99
C VAL A 97 -5.06 -13.65 -8.67
N ALA A 98 -4.85 -14.58 -9.62
CA ALA A 98 -5.15 -15.99 -9.41
C ALA A 98 -4.38 -16.59 -8.22
N ALA A 99 -3.09 -16.26 -8.08
CA ALA A 99 -2.27 -16.70 -6.95
C ALA A 99 -2.80 -16.20 -5.60
N ALA A 100 -3.23 -14.92 -5.52
CA ALA A 100 -3.80 -14.37 -4.30
C ALA A 100 -5.13 -15.05 -3.93
N LEU A 101 -6.02 -15.28 -4.90
CA LEU A 101 -7.28 -15.98 -4.69
C LEU A 101 -7.05 -17.44 -4.27
N ALA A 102 -6.12 -18.15 -4.92
CA ALA A 102 -5.76 -19.53 -4.58
C ALA A 102 -5.13 -19.64 -3.17
N ALA A 103 -4.46 -18.59 -2.69
CA ALA A 103 -3.92 -18.52 -1.33
C ALA A 103 -5.00 -18.26 -0.25
N GLY A 104 -6.26 -17.99 -0.64
CA GLY A 104 -7.40 -17.79 0.26
C GLY A 104 -7.90 -16.35 0.36
N ALA A 105 -7.44 -15.43 -0.48
CA ALA A 105 -8.06 -14.11 -0.58
C ALA A 105 -9.43 -14.21 -1.26
N SER A 106 -10.38 -13.39 -0.83
CA SER A 106 -11.71 -13.25 -1.45
C SER A 106 -11.72 -12.22 -2.58
N ALA A 107 -10.78 -11.28 -2.55
CA ALA A 107 -10.63 -10.20 -3.53
C ALA A 107 -9.20 -9.66 -3.53
N VAL A 108 -8.89 -8.78 -4.49
CA VAL A 108 -7.60 -8.09 -4.58
C VAL A 108 -7.80 -6.57 -4.61
N GLN A 109 -6.82 -5.84 -4.09
CA GLN A 109 -6.75 -4.38 -4.15
C GLN A 109 -5.45 -3.97 -4.85
N CYS A 110 -5.58 -3.31 -5.99
CA CYS A 110 -4.47 -2.86 -6.81
C CYS A 110 -4.38 -1.32 -6.77
N GLY A 111 -3.20 -0.78 -6.46
CA GLY A 111 -2.96 0.67 -6.50
C GLY A 111 -2.03 1.05 -7.64
N THR A 112 -0.79 0.56 -7.61
CA THR A 112 0.27 0.92 -8.56
C THR A 112 -0.10 0.63 -10.02
N ALA A 113 -0.86 -0.45 -10.28
CA ALA A 113 -1.32 -0.80 -11.62
C ALA A 113 -2.12 0.34 -12.29
N PHE A 114 -2.82 1.15 -11.50
CA PHE A 114 -3.66 2.25 -11.98
C PHE A 114 -2.96 3.62 -12.00
N LEU A 115 -1.75 3.75 -11.48
CA LEU A 115 -1.09 5.07 -11.34
C LEU A 115 -0.89 5.77 -12.68
N ARG A 116 -0.61 5.02 -13.76
CA ARG A 116 -0.37 5.58 -15.09
C ARG A 116 -1.64 5.72 -15.94
N CYS A 117 -2.79 5.30 -15.45
CA CYS A 117 -4.06 5.48 -16.16
C CYS A 117 -4.34 6.98 -16.40
N PRO A 118 -4.96 7.35 -17.54
CA PRO A 118 -5.39 8.73 -17.78
C PRO A 118 -6.27 9.27 -16.65
N GLU A 119 -7.16 8.44 -16.11
CA GLU A 119 -8.12 8.78 -15.06
C GLU A 119 -7.46 8.94 -13.67
N SER A 120 -6.22 8.48 -13.52
CA SER A 120 -5.50 8.63 -12.25
C SER A 120 -5.14 10.09 -11.98
N GLY A 121 -5.42 10.58 -10.76
CA GLY A 121 -4.98 11.88 -10.28
C GLY A 121 -3.49 11.97 -9.92
N ALA A 122 -2.69 10.92 -10.18
CA ALA A 122 -1.25 10.98 -9.94
C ALA A 122 -0.59 12.08 -10.78
N HIS A 123 0.37 12.79 -10.18
CA HIS A 123 1.07 13.88 -10.85
C HIS A 123 1.76 13.40 -12.15
N PRO A 124 1.73 14.18 -13.26
CA PRO A 124 2.32 13.76 -14.54
C PRO A 124 3.78 13.31 -14.42
N ALA A 125 4.61 14.02 -13.65
CA ALA A 125 5.99 13.64 -13.40
C ALA A 125 6.12 12.29 -12.67
N HIS A 126 5.18 11.95 -11.75
CA HIS A 126 5.16 10.64 -11.12
C HIS A 126 4.79 9.54 -12.13
N LYS A 127 3.77 9.78 -12.97
CA LYS A 127 3.39 8.84 -14.05
C LYS A 127 4.58 8.59 -15.00
N ALA A 128 5.33 9.63 -15.36
CA ALA A 128 6.51 9.53 -16.19
C ALA A 128 7.64 8.74 -15.49
N ALA A 129 7.91 9.03 -14.21
CA ALA A 129 8.93 8.34 -13.43
C ALA A 129 8.72 6.82 -13.35
N LEU A 130 7.46 6.34 -13.31
CA LEU A 130 7.15 4.90 -13.33
C LEU A 130 7.61 4.19 -14.61
N ALA A 131 7.77 4.91 -15.72
CA ALA A 131 8.26 4.39 -16.98
C ALA A 131 9.74 4.72 -17.25
N ASP A 132 10.34 5.57 -16.44
CA ASP A 132 11.71 6.03 -16.62
C ASP A 132 12.71 4.94 -16.18
N PRO A 133 13.61 4.47 -17.07
CA PRO A 133 14.59 3.44 -16.75
C PRO A 133 15.58 3.84 -15.66
N ARG A 134 15.75 5.14 -15.37
CA ARG A 134 16.59 5.63 -14.27
C ARG A 134 16.11 5.15 -12.91
N PHE A 135 14.80 4.96 -12.74
CA PHE A 135 14.22 4.38 -11.52
C PHE A 135 14.18 2.87 -11.66
N SER A 136 15.24 2.19 -11.22
CA SER A 136 15.41 0.74 -11.41
C SER A 136 14.83 -0.11 -10.27
N GLN A 137 14.49 0.50 -9.12
CA GLN A 137 14.05 -0.22 -7.93
C GLN A 137 13.13 0.60 -7.03
N THR A 138 12.41 -0.10 -6.16
CA THR A 138 11.66 0.51 -5.04
C THR A 138 12.30 0.14 -3.71
N ALA A 139 12.22 1.03 -2.74
CA ALA A 139 12.61 0.76 -1.37
C ALA A 139 11.61 1.35 -0.37
N VAL A 140 11.64 0.83 0.86
CA VAL A 140 10.88 1.41 1.98
C VAL A 140 11.71 2.53 2.60
N THR A 141 11.07 3.65 2.91
CA THR A 141 11.69 4.81 3.53
C THR A 141 10.77 5.49 4.53
N ARG A 142 11.35 6.18 5.50
CA ARG A 142 10.66 7.15 6.37
C ARG A 142 10.93 8.61 5.96
N ALA A 143 11.78 8.85 4.97
CA ALA A 143 12.28 10.18 4.61
C ALA A 143 11.19 11.21 4.35
N PHE A 144 10.07 10.81 3.75
CA PHE A 144 8.99 11.72 3.37
C PHE A 144 7.94 11.94 4.45
N SER A 145 7.75 10.98 5.34
CA SER A 145 6.60 11.03 6.27
C SER A 145 6.92 10.64 7.71
N GLY A 146 8.09 10.06 7.98
CA GLY A 146 8.41 9.51 9.29
C GLY A 146 7.72 8.16 9.57
N ARG A 147 7.03 7.58 8.57
CA ARG A 147 6.40 6.26 8.62
C ARG A 147 6.88 5.42 7.43
N PRO A 148 7.11 4.11 7.60
CA PRO A 148 7.56 3.25 6.50
C PRO A 148 6.64 3.34 5.30
N ALA A 149 7.18 3.66 4.13
CA ALA A 149 6.43 3.74 2.88
C ALA A 149 7.32 3.32 1.71
N ARG A 150 6.77 2.58 0.74
CA ARG A 150 7.50 2.12 -0.44
C ARG A 150 7.30 3.04 -1.62
N GLY A 151 8.38 3.44 -2.24
CA GLY A 151 8.39 4.23 -3.47
C GLY A 151 9.58 3.93 -4.36
N LEU A 152 9.62 4.54 -5.55
CA LEU A 152 10.79 4.55 -6.43
C LEU A 152 11.95 5.22 -5.70
N VAL A 153 13.12 4.59 -5.73
CA VAL A 153 14.31 5.14 -5.07
C VAL A 153 14.81 6.36 -5.83
N ASN A 154 14.74 7.52 -5.20
CA ASN A 154 15.22 8.78 -5.72
C ASN A 154 16.30 9.39 -4.80
N ARG A 155 16.83 10.55 -5.19
CA ARG A 155 17.89 11.22 -4.44
C ARG A 155 17.49 11.53 -3.00
N PHE A 156 16.26 12.03 -2.77
CA PHE A 156 15.81 12.38 -1.42
C PHE A 156 15.82 11.17 -0.48
N MET A 157 15.43 10.00 -0.96
CA MET A 157 15.50 8.76 -0.17
C MET A 157 16.96 8.37 0.14
N ARG A 158 17.86 8.52 -0.83
CA ARG A 158 19.29 8.21 -0.66
C ARG A 158 19.98 9.17 0.31
N ASP A 159 19.62 10.46 0.27
CA ASP A 159 20.20 11.50 1.13
C ASP A 159 19.70 11.38 2.59
N HIS A 160 18.55 10.69 2.83
CA HIS A 160 17.92 10.55 4.14
C HIS A 160 17.63 9.09 4.55
N PRO A 161 18.64 8.19 4.55
CA PRO A 161 18.43 6.77 4.82
C PRO A 161 18.01 6.49 6.27
N ALA A 162 18.41 7.34 7.22
CA ALA A 162 18.16 7.21 8.65
C ALA A 162 17.08 8.18 9.15
N ALA A 163 16.09 8.49 8.31
CA ALA A 163 14.98 9.35 8.73
C ALA A 163 14.21 8.74 9.92
N PRO A 164 13.91 9.52 10.98
CA PRO A 164 13.34 9.00 12.21
C PRO A 164 11.90 8.51 12.07
N ALA A 165 11.48 7.67 13.02
CA ALA A 165 10.10 7.21 13.17
C ALA A 165 9.23 8.30 13.83
N ALA A 166 8.98 9.39 13.11
CA ALA A 166 8.27 10.58 13.60
C ALA A 166 7.14 10.99 12.63
N TYR A 167 6.06 10.21 12.62
CA TYR A 167 4.82 10.52 11.93
C TYR A 167 3.79 11.05 12.95
N PRO A 168 3.07 12.16 12.70
CA PRO A 168 2.96 12.89 11.41
C PRO A 168 3.96 14.06 11.25
N GLU A 169 4.89 14.30 12.17
CA GLU A 169 5.79 15.45 12.20
C GLU A 169 6.60 15.58 10.90
N ILE A 170 7.29 14.52 10.50
CA ILE A 170 8.09 14.51 9.26
C ILE A 170 7.18 14.70 8.02
N ASN A 171 5.99 14.09 8.02
CA ASN A 171 5.04 14.30 6.92
C ASN A 171 4.67 15.76 6.75
N ASN A 172 4.45 16.46 7.86
CA ASN A 172 4.08 17.88 7.85
C ASN A 172 5.28 18.77 7.48
N ALA A 173 6.46 18.49 8.04
CA ALA A 173 7.70 19.22 7.76
C ALA A 173 8.13 19.10 6.28
N THR A 174 7.97 17.93 5.66
CA THR A 174 8.37 17.69 4.26
C THR A 174 7.29 18.11 3.24
N ARG A 175 6.07 18.42 3.66
CA ARG A 175 4.98 18.77 2.74
C ARG A 175 5.32 19.97 1.83
N PRO A 176 5.83 21.11 2.32
CA PRO A 176 6.20 22.22 1.44
C PRO A 176 7.26 21.83 0.41
N LEU A 177 8.29 21.08 0.82
CA LEU A 177 9.33 20.60 -0.07
C LEU A 177 8.75 19.71 -1.18
N ARG A 178 7.91 18.72 -0.83
CA ARG A 178 7.28 17.81 -1.80
C ARG A 178 6.35 18.55 -2.76
N SER A 179 5.63 19.56 -2.27
CA SER A 179 4.77 20.40 -3.11
C SER A 179 5.57 21.24 -4.09
N ALA A 180 6.67 21.87 -3.64
CA ALA A 180 7.58 22.62 -4.52
C ALA A 180 8.25 21.71 -5.54
N ALA A 181 8.69 20.53 -5.14
CA ALA A 181 9.26 19.53 -6.04
C ALA A 181 8.26 19.10 -7.13
N ALA A 182 6.99 18.85 -6.74
CA ALA A 182 5.94 18.53 -7.70
C ALA A 182 5.68 19.68 -8.67
N ALA A 183 5.57 20.92 -8.20
CA ALA A 183 5.37 22.08 -9.06
C ALA A 183 6.52 22.30 -10.06
N ALA A 184 7.75 21.95 -9.66
CA ALA A 184 8.95 22.01 -10.52
C ALA A 184 9.16 20.76 -11.40
N GLY A 185 8.34 19.69 -11.21
CA GLY A 185 8.57 18.39 -11.86
C GLY A 185 9.84 17.68 -11.38
N ASP A 186 10.37 18.05 -10.21
CA ASP A 186 11.59 17.48 -9.63
C ASP A 186 11.30 16.11 -8.98
N VAL A 187 11.35 15.06 -9.79
CA VAL A 187 11.14 13.67 -9.36
C VAL A 187 12.14 13.18 -8.32
N GLU A 188 13.31 13.83 -8.22
CA GLU A 188 14.34 13.45 -7.25
C GLU A 188 13.99 13.86 -5.81
N ARG A 189 12.99 14.73 -5.63
CA ARG A 189 12.49 15.18 -4.33
C ARG A 189 10.99 14.94 -4.12
N MET A 190 10.30 14.34 -5.10
CA MET A 190 8.91 13.91 -4.96
C MET A 190 8.79 12.58 -4.20
N SER A 191 7.71 12.38 -3.45
CA SER A 191 7.34 11.06 -2.92
C SER A 191 6.70 10.21 -4.04
N LEU A 192 7.51 9.41 -4.71
CA LEU A 192 7.10 8.59 -5.85
C LEU A 192 6.62 7.22 -5.38
N TRP A 193 5.47 7.17 -4.67
CA TRP A 193 4.95 5.93 -4.11
C TRP A 193 4.62 4.90 -5.19
N ALA A 194 5.19 3.71 -5.07
CA ALA A 194 4.98 2.62 -6.02
C ALA A 194 5.34 1.28 -5.38
N GLY A 195 4.60 0.23 -5.69
CA GLY A 195 4.90 -1.14 -5.29
C GLY A 195 5.99 -1.78 -6.15
N ARG A 196 6.43 -2.97 -5.76
CA ARG A 196 7.52 -3.70 -6.46
C ARG A 196 7.20 -3.98 -7.93
N ALA A 197 5.91 -4.20 -8.26
CA ALA A 197 5.45 -4.48 -9.64
C ALA A 197 5.21 -3.21 -10.49
N TYR A 198 5.76 -2.05 -10.14
CA TYR A 198 5.50 -0.76 -10.78
C TYR A 198 5.77 -0.73 -12.29
N ARG A 199 6.71 -1.54 -12.77
CA ARG A 199 7.04 -1.60 -14.21
C ARG A 199 5.90 -2.15 -15.08
N ALA A 200 4.99 -2.91 -14.48
CA ALA A 200 3.79 -3.40 -15.16
C ALA A 200 2.68 -2.33 -15.28
N ALA A 201 2.80 -1.19 -14.58
CA ALA A 201 1.83 -0.11 -14.71
C ALA A 201 1.89 0.49 -16.13
N ALA A 202 0.79 0.34 -16.87
CA ALA A 202 0.68 0.80 -18.25
C ALA A 202 -0.16 2.08 -18.35
N ALA A 203 0.12 2.92 -19.38
CA ALA A 203 -0.68 4.09 -19.70
C ALA A 203 -1.91 3.66 -20.53
N ARG A 204 -2.84 2.95 -19.87
CA ARG A 204 -4.12 2.48 -20.44
C ARG A 204 -5.27 3.04 -19.62
N GLN A 205 -6.48 2.98 -20.17
CA GLN A 205 -7.70 3.30 -19.43
C GLN A 205 -7.87 2.34 -18.24
N ALA A 206 -8.43 2.84 -17.14
CA ALA A 206 -8.63 2.02 -15.94
C ALA A 206 -9.47 0.77 -16.21
N ALA A 207 -10.48 0.86 -17.08
CA ALA A 207 -11.29 -0.29 -17.49
C ALA A 207 -10.46 -1.39 -18.18
N GLU A 208 -9.49 -1.00 -19.03
CA GLU A 208 -8.59 -1.96 -19.70
C GLU A 208 -7.66 -2.65 -18.69
N VAL A 209 -7.21 -1.91 -17.66
CA VAL A 209 -6.41 -2.48 -16.57
C VAL A 209 -7.24 -3.51 -15.79
N VAL A 210 -8.51 -3.20 -15.47
CA VAL A 210 -9.43 -4.14 -14.80
C VAL A 210 -9.61 -5.39 -15.66
N THR A 211 -9.93 -5.24 -16.97
CA THR A 211 -10.06 -6.36 -17.90
C THR A 211 -8.81 -7.24 -17.92
N ALA A 212 -7.62 -6.64 -17.97
CA ALA A 212 -6.36 -7.39 -17.97
C ALA A 212 -6.12 -8.16 -16.66
N LEU A 213 -6.54 -7.61 -15.52
CA LEU A 213 -6.44 -8.26 -14.21
C LEU A 213 -7.47 -9.38 -14.02
N CYS A 214 -8.69 -9.20 -14.52
CA CYS A 214 -9.79 -10.17 -14.36
C CYS A 214 -9.78 -11.26 -15.45
N GLY A 215 -9.24 -10.95 -16.64
CA GLY A 215 -9.16 -11.89 -17.77
C GLY A 215 -10.51 -12.13 -18.47
N THR A 216 -11.37 -11.11 -18.51
CA THR A 216 -12.63 -11.09 -19.27
C THR A 216 -12.48 -10.35 -20.58
#